data_cb269bc3a339e24db1a354daf82f20bf
#
_entry.id   cb269bc3a339e24db1a354daf82f20bf
#
_cell.length_a   1.000
_cell.length_b   1.000
_cell.length_c   1.000
_cell.angle_alpha   90.00
_cell.angle_beta   90.00
_cell.angle_gamma   90.00
#
_symmetry.space_group_name_H-M   'P 1'
#
loop_
_entity.id
_entity.type
_entity.pdbx_description
1 polymer ?
#
loop_
_entity_poly.entity_id
_entity_poly.type
_entity_poly.pdbx_seq_one_letter_code
_entity_poly.pdbx_strand_id
1 'polypeptide(L)'
;HLCGKRILLGMNRPIERQGGFAELVSIPDKNIYELPNNLDIKKAPIAEPTAVALHAVELGEEALKKPLNKTKVLILGGGAIGLLCGLILEKYKKSNEIILVDPNEKRLKACKSHLNSKTLKPDNSLIKDNYFDIIFDTVGLEITRQNSIKSVNPGGVIIHIGLTQPSGTFNFRKATLQEITFIGTYCYTNEDFEKTLNLLSNKVLGSLNWIEYREMNKGAEAFKQIHDGTCSTPKIILIPS
;
A
#
# COMPACT_ATOMS: atom_id res chain seq x y z
N HIS A 1 -8.59 -14.69 4.13
CA HIS A 1 -7.65 -13.79 4.86
C HIS A 1 -8.22 -13.31 6.20
N LEU A 2 -9.52 -13.26 6.39
CA LEU A 2 -10.18 -12.78 7.62
C LEU A 2 -10.48 -13.88 8.65
N CYS A 3 -9.84 -15.06 8.55
CA CYS A 3 -10.02 -16.15 9.52
C CYS A 3 -9.56 -15.72 10.92
N GLY A 4 -10.43 -15.89 11.93
CA GLY A 4 -10.09 -15.57 13.33
C GLY A 4 -8.99 -16.46 13.94
N LYS A 5 -8.69 -17.61 13.31
CA LYS A 5 -7.63 -18.56 13.70
C LYS A 5 -6.41 -18.52 12.78
N ARG A 6 -6.24 -17.42 12.01
CA ARG A 6 -5.11 -17.28 11.10
C ARG A 6 -3.78 -17.23 11.84
N ILE A 7 -2.77 -17.86 11.26
CA ILE A 7 -1.39 -17.86 11.73
C ILE A 7 -0.57 -17.08 10.70
N LEU A 8 0.11 -16.04 11.12
CA LEU A 8 0.94 -15.20 10.27
C LEU A 8 2.42 -15.56 10.46
N LEU A 9 3.17 -15.61 9.35
CA LEU A 9 4.61 -15.78 9.38
C LEU A 9 5.27 -14.56 10.05
N GLY A 10 6.21 -14.81 10.95
CA GLY A 10 6.97 -13.74 11.63
C GLY A 10 6.20 -12.99 12.73
N MET A 11 5.00 -13.44 13.09
CA MET A 11 4.25 -12.85 14.20
C MET A 11 4.24 -13.78 15.42
N ASN A 12 4.54 -13.18 16.59
CA ASN A 12 4.83 -13.92 17.82
C ASN A 12 3.61 -14.29 18.68
N ARG A 13 2.38 -13.90 18.32
CA ARG A 13 1.18 -14.21 19.14
C ARG A 13 -0.09 -14.26 18.31
N PRO A 14 -1.06 -15.12 18.64
CA PRO A 14 -1.07 -16.11 19.73
C PRO A 14 -0.29 -17.39 19.40
N ILE A 15 0.08 -17.65 18.14
CA ILE A 15 0.80 -18.84 17.70
C ILE A 15 2.08 -18.37 17.00
N GLU A 16 3.21 -18.72 17.58
CA GLU A 16 4.52 -18.39 17.04
C GLU A 16 4.82 -19.19 15.78
N ARG A 17 5.13 -18.49 14.70
CA ARG A 17 5.71 -19.05 13.50
C ARG A 17 6.86 -18.18 13.04
N GLN A 18 7.98 -18.80 12.76
CA GLN A 18 9.19 -18.10 12.31
C GLN A 18 8.91 -17.30 11.04
N GLY A 19 9.57 -16.14 10.91
CA GLY A 19 9.45 -15.25 9.75
C GLY A 19 10.35 -15.64 8.60
N GLY A 20 10.20 -14.92 7.49
CA GLY A 20 10.94 -15.15 6.25
C GLY A 20 12.32 -14.45 6.18
N PHE A 21 12.79 -13.76 7.23
CA PHE A 21 14.16 -13.24 7.28
C PHE A 21 15.12 -14.34 7.71
N ALA A 22 15.27 -15.37 6.89
CA ALA A 22 16.06 -16.56 7.14
C ALA A 22 16.45 -17.21 5.81
N GLU A 23 17.47 -18.04 5.82
CA GLU A 23 17.86 -18.87 4.68
C GLU A 23 16.84 -19.96 4.38
N LEU A 24 16.19 -20.48 5.42
CA LEU A 24 15.15 -21.52 5.34
C LEU A 24 13.94 -21.10 6.15
N VAL A 25 12.76 -21.38 5.61
CA VAL A 25 11.48 -21.16 6.28
C VAL A 25 10.57 -22.38 6.12
N SER A 26 9.89 -22.78 7.20
CA SER A 26 8.88 -23.83 7.17
C SER A 26 7.50 -23.22 6.97
N ILE A 27 6.83 -23.61 5.89
CA ILE A 27 5.52 -23.08 5.49
C ILE A 27 4.63 -24.22 4.96
N PRO A 28 3.31 -24.24 5.22
CA PRO A 28 2.42 -25.21 4.62
C PRO A 28 2.42 -25.10 3.09
N ASP A 29 2.41 -26.24 2.41
CA ASP A 29 2.41 -26.37 0.95
C ASP A 29 1.30 -25.58 0.28
N LYS A 30 0.10 -25.61 0.85
CA LYS A 30 -1.07 -24.82 0.37
C LYS A 30 -0.88 -23.30 0.34
N ASN A 31 0.17 -22.80 0.97
CA ASN A 31 0.52 -21.37 0.98
C ASN A 31 1.69 -21.05 0.02
N ILE A 32 2.09 -22.01 -0.80
CA ILE A 32 3.13 -21.86 -1.81
C ILE A 32 2.46 -21.60 -3.15
N TYR A 33 2.96 -20.60 -3.86
CA TYR A 33 2.51 -20.29 -5.22
C TYR A 33 3.69 -20.46 -6.17
N GLU A 34 3.44 -21.13 -7.29
CA GLU A 34 4.41 -21.20 -8.38
C GLU A 34 4.62 -19.82 -9.00
N LEU A 35 5.87 -19.45 -9.19
CA LEU A 35 6.17 -18.19 -9.86
C LEU A 35 5.99 -18.37 -11.37
N PRO A 36 5.30 -17.43 -12.06
CA PRO A 36 5.28 -17.41 -13.52
C PRO A 36 6.71 -17.38 -14.10
N ASN A 37 6.98 -18.19 -15.13
CA ASN A 37 8.31 -18.34 -15.73
C ASN A 37 8.99 -17.04 -16.18
N ASN A 38 8.20 -16.03 -16.50
CA ASN A 38 8.66 -14.71 -16.94
C ASN A 38 8.78 -13.68 -15.80
N LEU A 39 8.53 -14.05 -14.55
CA LEU A 39 8.72 -13.19 -13.40
C LEU A 39 10.15 -13.33 -12.87
N ASP A 40 10.88 -12.22 -12.83
CA ASP A 40 12.20 -12.16 -12.22
C ASP A 40 12.13 -12.50 -10.72
N ILE A 41 12.83 -13.54 -10.30
CA ILE A 41 12.86 -14.02 -8.92
C ILE A 41 13.27 -12.91 -7.93
N LYS A 42 14.15 -12.00 -8.32
CA LYS A 42 14.54 -10.86 -7.49
C LYS A 42 13.38 -9.89 -7.25
N LYS A 43 12.40 -9.85 -8.16
CA LYS A 43 11.20 -9.02 -8.04
C LYS A 43 10.02 -9.75 -7.38
N ALA A 44 10.06 -11.07 -7.33
CA ALA A 44 8.99 -11.87 -6.73
C ALA A 44 8.60 -11.44 -5.29
N PRO A 45 9.53 -11.05 -4.40
CA PRO A 45 9.17 -10.62 -3.04
C PRO A 45 8.27 -9.37 -2.97
N ILE A 46 8.12 -8.62 -4.07
CA ILE A 46 7.17 -7.49 -4.11
C ILE A 46 5.72 -7.95 -4.25
N ALA A 47 5.47 -9.23 -4.56
CA ALA A 47 4.12 -9.75 -4.76
C ALA A 47 3.25 -9.56 -3.53
N GLU A 48 3.79 -9.83 -2.33
CA GLU A 48 3.03 -9.71 -1.09
C GLU A 48 2.51 -8.28 -0.86
N PRO A 49 3.34 -7.22 -0.79
CA PRO A 49 2.83 -5.86 -0.61
C PRO A 49 2.03 -5.36 -1.81
N THR A 50 2.25 -5.90 -3.01
CA THR A 50 1.42 -5.56 -4.19
C THR A 50 0.02 -6.14 -4.05
N ALA A 51 -0.12 -7.36 -3.53
CA ALA A 51 -1.43 -7.96 -3.27
C ALA A 51 -2.22 -7.17 -2.20
N VAL A 52 -1.55 -6.69 -1.15
CA VAL A 52 -2.16 -5.77 -0.17
C VAL A 52 -2.70 -4.51 -0.85
N ALA A 53 -1.90 -3.88 -1.71
CA ALA A 53 -2.30 -2.67 -2.42
C ALA A 53 -3.42 -2.95 -3.44
N LEU A 54 -3.38 -4.08 -4.14
CA LEU A 54 -4.41 -4.48 -5.10
C LEU A 54 -5.75 -4.71 -4.42
N HIS A 55 -5.75 -5.48 -3.32
CA HIS A 55 -6.95 -5.72 -2.51
C HIS A 55 -7.59 -4.41 -2.04
N ALA A 56 -6.77 -3.49 -1.51
CA ALA A 56 -7.24 -2.18 -1.08
C ALA A 56 -7.87 -1.36 -2.21
N VAL A 57 -7.25 -1.37 -3.40
CA VAL A 57 -7.76 -0.65 -4.58
C VAL A 57 -9.07 -1.26 -5.08
N GLU A 58 -9.18 -2.58 -5.12
CA GLU A 58 -10.40 -3.27 -5.58
C GLU A 58 -11.56 -3.10 -4.60
N LEU A 59 -11.33 -3.19 -3.29
CA LEU A 59 -12.34 -2.85 -2.27
C LEU A 59 -12.83 -1.40 -2.41
N GLY A 60 -11.90 -0.48 -2.70
CA GLY A 60 -12.24 0.92 -2.92
C GLY A 60 -13.11 1.14 -4.16
N GLU A 61 -12.78 0.47 -5.26
CA GLU A 61 -13.56 0.53 -6.50
C GLU A 61 -14.97 -0.03 -6.32
N GLU A 62 -15.09 -1.17 -5.64
CA GLU A 62 -16.37 -1.80 -5.33
C GLU A 62 -17.25 -0.89 -4.46
N ALA A 63 -16.68 -0.32 -3.40
CA ALA A 63 -17.39 0.57 -2.49
C ALA A 63 -17.88 1.86 -3.17
N LEU A 64 -17.07 2.40 -4.07
CA LEU A 64 -17.39 3.64 -4.79
C LEU A 64 -18.46 3.46 -5.86
N LYS A 65 -18.71 2.23 -6.32
CA LYS A 65 -19.70 1.88 -7.36
C LYS A 65 -19.55 2.68 -8.67
N LYS A 66 -18.34 3.16 -8.94
CA LYS A 66 -17.98 3.82 -10.21
C LYS A 66 -16.52 3.50 -10.57
N PRO A 67 -16.17 3.48 -11.86
CA PRO A 67 -14.82 3.12 -12.29
C PRO A 67 -13.80 4.18 -11.83
N LEU A 68 -12.64 3.72 -11.39
CA LEU A 68 -11.57 4.57 -10.82
C LEU A 68 -10.97 5.56 -11.83
N ASN A 69 -11.05 5.29 -13.14
CA ASN A 69 -10.59 6.22 -14.16
C ASN A 69 -11.44 7.50 -14.30
N LYS A 70 -12.56 7.58 -13.57
CA LYS A 70 -13.45 8.76 -13.53
C LYS A 70 -13.48 9.41 -12.13
N THR A 71 -12.48 9.14 -11.30
CA THR A 71 -12.45 9.56 -9.89
C THR A 71 -11.23 10.40 -9.58
N LYS A 72 -11.37 11.27 -8.58
CA LYS A 72 -10.27 12.00 -7.96
C LYS A 72 -9.76 11.21 -6.78
N VAL A 73 -8.51 10.84 -6.83
CA VAL A 73 -7.87 9.94 -5.86
C VAL A 73 -6.83 10.69 -5.05
N LEU A 74 -6.86 10.51 -3.73
CA LEU A 74 -5.80 10.93 -2.82
C LEU A 74 -5.14 9.69 -2.21
N ILE A 75 -3.80 9.65 -2.24
CA ILE A 75 -3.00 8.65 -1.54
C ILE A 75 -2.20 9.37 -0.45
N LEU A 76 -2.39 8.98 0.79
CA LEU A 76 -1.61 9.47 1.93
C LEU A 76 -0.52 8.45 2.26
N GLY A 77 0.74 8.86 2.10
CA GLY A 77 1.94 8.07 2.29
C GLY A 77 2.63 7.65 0.99
N GLY A 78 3.91 7.99 0.86
CA GLY A 78 4.79 7.65 -0.27
C GLY A 78 5.72 6.45 0.01
N GLY A 79 5.33 5.57 0.94
CA GLY A 79 6.02 4.30 1.19
C GLY A 79 5.69 3.24 0.14
N ALA A 80 6.11 1.99 0.38
CA ALA A 80 5.90 0.89 -0.55
C ALA A 80 4.42 0.70 -0.93
N ILE A 81 3.52 0.68 0.05
CA ILE A 81 2.08 0.47 -0.19
C ILE A 81 1.49 1.65 -0.97
N GLY A 82 1.80 2.90 -0.59
CA GLY A 82 1.27 4.06 -1.31
C GLY A 82 1.76 4.15 -2.75
N LEU A 83 3.04 3.86 -3.00
CA LEU A 83 3.57 3.79 -4.36
C LEU A 83 2.91 2.67 -5.17
N LEU A 84 2.71 1.48 -4.57
CA LEU A 84 2.04 0.36 -5.24
C LEU A 84 0.56 0.67 -5.54
N CYS A 85 -0.16 1.28 -4.61
CA CYS A 85 -1.51 1.79 -4.88
C CYS A 85 -1.51 2.77 -6.07
N GLY A 86 -0.57 3.72 -6.10
CA GLY A 86 -0.42 4.67 -7.21
C GLY A 86 -0.14 3.97 -8.54
N LEU A 87 0.76 2.99 -8.57
CA LEU A 87 1.08 2.22 -9.77
C LEU A 87 -0.11 1.39 -10.27
N ILE A 88 -0.85 0.75 -9.36
CA ILE A 88 -2.05 -0.02 -9.71
C ILE A 88 -3.13 0.91 -10.26
N LEU A 89 -3.40 2.01 -9.58
CA LEU A 89 -4.39 3.00 -10.01
C LEU A 89 -4.06 3.59 -11.39
N GLU A 90 -2.81 4.01 -11.60
CA GLU A 90 -2.38 4.66 -12.83
C GLU A 90 -2.25 3.67 -14.00
N LYS A 91 -1.55 2.55 -13.75
CA LYS A 91 -1.16 1.65 -14.86
C LYS A 91 -2.16 0.53 -15.12
N TYR A 92 -2.85 0.05 -14.10
CA TYR A 92 -3.84 -1.02 -14.24
C TYR A 92 -5.27 -0.49 -14.33
N LYS A 93 -5.70 0.36 -13.39
CA LYS A 93 -7.07 0.92 -13.35
C LYS A 93 -7.24 2.15 -14.24
N LYS A 94 -6.16 2.70 -14.81
CA LYS A 94 -6.16 3.85 -15.73
C LYS A 94 -6.75 5.12 -15.10
N SER A 95 -6.57 5.30 -13.80
CA SER A 95 -6.97 6.53 -13.11
C SER A 95 -6.06 7.69 -13.50
N ASN A 96 -6.62 8.86 -13.79
CA ASN A 96 -5.90 10.02 -14.31
C ASN A 96 -5.71 11.17 -13.30
N GLU A 97 -6.58 11.24 -12.28
CA GLU A 97 -6.55 12.31 -11.28
C GLU A 97 -6.08 11.75 -9.94
N ILE A 98 -4.80 11.46 -9.82
CA ILE A 98 -4.18 10.94 -8.60
C ILE A 98 -3.25 12.01 -8.01
N ILE A 99 -3.38 12.23 -6.68
CA ILE A 99 -2.44 12.99 -5.88
C ILE A 99 -1.87 12.06 -4.80
N LEU A 100 -0.55 11.94 -4.73
CA LEU A 100 0.14 11.24 -3.67
C LEU A 100 0.83 12.24 -2.75
N VAL A 101 0.68 12.06 -1.44
CA VAL A 101 1.15 12.98 -0.42
C VAL A 101 2.08 12.28 0.56
N ASP A 102 3.25 12.87 0.81
CA ASP A 102 4.17 12.43 1.86
C ASP A 102 4.95 13.63 2.40
N PRO A 103 5.23 13.73 3.72
CA PRO A 103 6.07 14.79 4.26
C PRO A 103 7.56 14.63 3.90
N ASN A 104 8.01 13.43 3.54
CA ASN A 104 9.40 13.11 3.22
C ASN A 104 9.71 13.39 1.74
N GLU A 105 10.51 14.43 1.47
CA GLU A 105 10.90 14.80 0.11
C GLU A 105 11.64 13.70 -0.66
N LYS A 106 12.44 12.87 0.02
CA LYS A 106 13.15 11.77 -0.62
C LYS A 106 12.17 10.73 -1.15
N ARG A 107 11.13 10.40 -0.35
CA ARG A 107 10.05 9.48 -0.77
C ARG A 107 9.23 10.08 -1.92
N LEU A 108 8.88 11.37 -1.84
CA LEU A 108 8.19 12.06 -2.94
C LEU A 108 8.99 12.03 -4.24
N LYS A 109 10.31 12.26 -4.17
CA LYS A 109 11.19 12.17 -5.35
C LYS A 109 11.21 10.75 -5.92
N ALA A 110 11.29 9.72 -5.08
CA ALA A 110 11.22 8.33 -5.52
C ALA A 110 9.86 8.02 -6.19
N CYS A 111 8.75 8.43 -5.58
CA CYS A 111 7.42 8.25 -6.18
C CYS A 111 7.30 8.97 -7.54
N LYS A 112 7.75 10.22 -7.63
CA LYS A 112 7.69 11.04 -8.85
C LYS A 112 8.45 10.42 -10.03
N SER A 113 9.52 9.67 -9.78
CA SER A 113 10.26 8.99 -10.85
C SER A 113 9.55 7.77 -11.44
N HIS A 114 8.47 7.29 -10.81
CA HIS A 114 7.75 6.07 -11.21
C HIS A 114 6.26 6.30 -11.51
N LEU A 115 5.70 7.42 -11.04
CA LEU A 115 4.32 7.84 -11.28
C LEU A 115 4.30 9.09 -12.16
N ASN A 116 3.33 9.17 -13.08
CA ASN A 116 2.99 10.41 -13.78
C ASN A 116 2.10 11.33 -12.93
N SER A 117 1.51 10.78 -11.88
CA SER A 117 0.62 11.44 -10.94
C SER A 117 1.34 12.53 -10.13
N LYS A 118 0.58 13.48 -9.59
CA LYS A 118 1.15 14.56 -8.77
C LYS A 118 1.61 14.02 -7.42
N THR A 119 2.83 14.39 -7.02
CA THR A 119 3.39 14.07 -5.71
C THR A 119 3.62 15.37 -4.94
N LEU A 120 3.01 15.53 -3.76
CA LEU A 120 2.91 16.78 -3.03
C LEU A 120 3.24 16.62 -1.54
N LYS A 121 3.64 17.71 -0.89
CA LYS A 121 3.68 17.78 0.57
C LYS A 121 2.28 17.98 1.17
N PRO A 122 2.07 17.63 2.45
CA PRO A 122 0.74 17.70 3.09
C PRO A 122 0.11 19.09 3.15
N ASP A 123 0.91 20.16 3.12
CA ASP A 123 0.49 21.56 3.20
C ASP A 123 0.15 22.19 1.84
N ASN A 124 0.20 21.41 0.76
CA ASN A 124 -0.05 21.91 -0.58
C ASN A 124 -1.52 22.29 -0.80
N SER A 125 -1.77 23.46 -1.38
CA SER A 125 -3.10 24.02 -1.64
C SER A 125 -3.98 23.20 -2.62
N LEU A 126 -3.40 22.26 -3.33
CA LEU A 126 -4.17 21.32 -4.18
C LEU A 126 -4.86 20.23 -3.38
N ILE A 127 -4.51 20.05 -2.09
CA ILE A 127 -5.19 19.12 -1.17
C ILE A 127 -6.36 19.89 -0.55
N LYS A 128 -7.52 19.78 -1.21
CA LYS A 128 -8.71 20.55 -0.86
C LYS A 128 -9.68 19.75 0.01
N ASP A 129 -10.45 20.45 0.80
CA ASP A 129 -11.59 19.89 1.55
C ASP A 129 -12.69 19.45 0.59
N ASN A 130 -13.37 18.34 0.90
CA ASN A 130 -14.48 17.81 0.11
C ASN A 130 -14.17 17.76 -1.41
N TYR A 131 -13.05 17.14 -1.77
CA TYR A 131 -12.60 17.17 -3.16
C TYR A 131 -12.33 15.79 -3.77
N PHE A 132 -11.90 14.81 -2.96
CA PHE A 132 -11.54 13.50 -3.46
C PHE A 132 -12.69 12.50 -3.33
N ASP A 133 -12.91 11.74 -4.38
CA ASP A 133 -13.94 10.70 -4.39
C ASP A 133 -13.52 9.48 -3.57
N ILE A 134 -12.21 9.18 -3.60
CA ILE A 134 -11.64 8.09 -2.83
C ILE A 134 -10.27 8.47 -2.27
N ILE A 135 -10.01 8.04 -1.04
CA ILE A 135 -8.76 8.28 -0.33
C ILE A 135 -8.18 6.97 0.17
N PHE A 136 -6.90 6.73 -0.09
CA PHE A 136 -6.13 5.61 0.44
C PHE A 136 -5.19 6.12 1.55
N ASP A 137 -5.51 5.83 2.80
CA ASP A 137 -4.62 6.10 3.94
C ASP A 137 -3.68 4.92 4.15
N THR A 138 -2.47 5.00 3.59
CA THR A 138 -1.43 3.97 3.69
C THR A 138 -0.50 4.17 4.88
N VAL A 139 -0.78 5.16 5.73
CA VAL A 139 0.03 5.53 6.91
C VAL A 139 -0.66 5.10 8.20
N GLY A 140 -1.91 5.48 8.39
CA GLY A 140 -2.67 5.15 9.58
C GLY A 140 -2.27 5.94 10.82
N LEU A 141 -1.90 7.20 10.67
CA LEU A 141 -1.72 8.17 11.76
C LEU A 141 -3.04 8.90 12.04
N GLU A 142 -3.19 9.46 13.23
CA GLU A 142 -4.35 10.31 13.55
C GLU A 142 -4.48 11.46 12.56
N ILE A 143 -3.38 12.13 12.23
CA ILE A 143 -3.37 13.25 11.28
C ILE A 143 -3.78 12.82 9.88
N THR A 144 -3.41 11.62 9.41
CA THR A 144 -3.83 11.13 8.08
C THR A 144 -5.31 10.77 8.07
N ARG A 145 -5.85 10.20 9.15
CA ARG A 145 -7.29 9.97 9.31
C ARG A 145 -8.10 11.29 9.32
N GLN A 146 -7.60 12.32 10.02
CA GLN A 146 -8.21 13.65 10.03
C GLN A 146 -8.18 14.30 8.65
N ASN A 147 -7.06 14.21 7.93
CA ASN A 147 -6.94 14.71 6.57
C ASN A 147 -7.84 13.95 5.61
N SER A 148 -7.97 12.62 5.75
CA SER A 148 -8.89 11.82 4.95
C SER A 148 -10.33 12.29 5.09
N ILE A 149 -10.84 12.35 6.33
CA ILE A 149 -12.22 12.78 6.55
C ILE A 149 -12.47 14.24 6.14
N LYS A 150 -11.44 15.10 6.22
CA LYS A 150 -11.51 16.50 5.78
C LYS A 150 -11.64 16.61 4.27
N SER A 151 -10.86 15.82 3.53
CA SER A 151 -10.67 15.96 2.09
C SER A 151 -11.60 15.11 1.22
N VAL A 152 -12.24 14.09 1.80
CA VAL A 152 -13.18 13.24 1.08
C VAL A 152 -14.47 13.97 0.72
N ASN A 153 -14.97 13.73 -0.51
CA ASN A 153 -16.27 14.25 -0.98
C ASN A 153 -17.45 13.63 -0.22
N PRO A 154 -18.61 14.30 -0.15
CA PRO A 154 -19.87 13.64 0.22
C PRO A 154 -20.11 12.37 -0.63
N GLY A 155 -20.50 11.28 0.03
CA GLY A 155 -20.66 9.96 -0.60
C GLY A 155 -19.35 9.28 -1.01
N GLY A 156 -18.20 9.86 -0.64
CA GLY A 156 -16.90 9.32 -0.99
C GLY A 156 -16.44 8.17 -0.08
N VAL A 157 -15.28 7.59 -0.43
CA VAL A 157 -14.75 6.38 0.21
C VAL A 157 -13.38 6.66 0.81
N ILE A 158 -13.13 6.16 2.02
CA ILE A 158 -11.82 6.15 2.67
C ILE A 158 -11.41 4.69 2.87
N ILE A 159 -10.29 4.29 2.27
CA ILE A 159 -9.65 2.99 2.46
C ILE A 159 -8.48 3.17 3.42
N HIS A 160 -8.59 2.57 4.59
CA HIS A 160 -7.59 2.66 5.66
C HIS A 160 -6.75 1.39 5.69
N ILE A 161 -5.46 1.52 5.35
CA ILE A 161 -4.51 0.41 5.20
C ILE A 161 -3.43 0.48 6.29
N GLY A 162 -2.98 1.68 6.61
CA GLY A 162 -1.87 1.91 7.53
C GLY A 162 -2.18 1.56 8.98
N LEU A 163 -1.19 1.07 9.72
CA LEU A 163 -1.34 0.57 11.10
C LEU A 163 -0.46 1.31 12.12
N THR A 164 0.00 2.53 11.81
CA THR A 164 1.00 3.23 12.65
C THR A 164 0.47 3.61 14.04
N GLN A 165 -0.79 4.05 14.13
CA GLN A 165 -1.42 4.38 15.42
C GLN A 165 -2.74 3.63 15.60
N PRO A 166 -2.94 2.93 16.74
CA PRO A 166 -4.13 2.11 16.97
C PRO A 166 -5.40 2.91 17.25
N SER A 167 -5.28 4.17 17.64
CA SER A 167 -6.40 5.05 18.02
C SER A 167 -6.17 6.48 17.54
N GLY A 168 -7.15 7.33 17.72
CA GLY A 168 -7.11 8.74 17.38
C GLY A 168 -8.50 9.29 17.10
N THR A 169 -8.61 10.60 16.91
CA THR A 169 -9.86 11.28 16.61
C THR A 169 -10.28 11.09 15.15
N PHE A 170 -11.58 11.02 14.92
CA PHE A 170 -12.22 10.96 13.62
C PHE A 170 -13.53 11.75 13.65
N ASN A 171 -13.82 12.55 12.64
CA ASN A 171 -15.06 13.34 12.60
C ASN A 171 -16.26 12.48 12.15
N PHE A 172 -16.80 11.69 13.08
CA PHE A 172 -17.98 10.85 12.84
C PHE A 172 -19.22 11.66 12.44
N ARG A 173 -19.37 12.89 12.96
CA ARG A 173 -20.49 13.75 12.57
C ARG A 173 -20.44 14.06 11.06
N LYS A 174 -19.26 14.42 10.53
CA LYS A 174 -19.09 14.63 9.10
C LYS A 174 -19.33 13.33 8.32
N ALA A 175 -18.78 12.22 8.79
CA ALA A 175 -18.97 10.92 8.14
C ALA A 175 -20.45 10.58 8.00
N THR A 176 -21.25 10.78 9.06
CA THR A 176 -22.70 10.53 9.06
C THR A 176 -23.44 11.50 8.14
N LEU A 177 -23.18 12.81 8.27
CA LEU A 177 -23.92 13.85 7.51
C LEU A 177 -23.62 13.83 6.01
N GLN A 178 -22.49 13.27 5.61
CA GLN A 178 -22.06 13.22 4.21
C GLN A 178 -22.02 11.79 3.65
N GLU A 179 -22.56 10.80 4.38
CA GLU A 179 -22.60 9.38 3.94
C GLU A 179 -21.23 8.84 3.50
N ILE A 180 -20.17 9.15 4.27
CA ILE A 180 -18.81 8.70 3.97
C ILE A 180 -18.68 7.22 4.29
N THR A 181 -18.19 6.44 3.34
CA THR A 181 -17.82 5.03 3.55
C THR A 181 -16.39 4.94 4.05
N PHE A 182 -16.17 4.32 5.22
CA PHE A 182 -14.85 4.05 5.77
C PHE A 182 -14.63 2.53 5.82
N ILE A 183 -13.57 2.05 5.16
CA ILE A 183 -13.23 0.63 5.09
C ILE A 183 -11.81 0.44 5.60
N GLY A 184 -11.65 -0.37 6.67
CA GLY A 184 -10.37 -0.96 7.02
C GLY A 184 -10.08 -2.14 6.13
N THR A 185 -8.89 -2.22 5.57
CA THR A 185 -8.43 -3.35 4.75
C THR A 185 -7.27 -4.07 5.40
N TYR A 186 -7.21 -5.39 5.23
CA TYR A 186 -6.19 -6.22 5.85
C TYR A 186 -5.73 -7.33 4.92
N CYS A 187 -4.42 -7.42 4.66
CA CYS A 187 -3.84 -8.44 3.78
C CYS A 187 -4.52 -8.49 2.40
N TYR A 188 -4.82 -9.70 1.93
CA TYR A 188 -5.35 -9.97 0.59
C TYR A 188 -5.96 -11.38 0.55
N THR A 189 -6.74 -11.68 -0.48
CA THR A 189 -7.25 -13.03 -0.78
C THR A 189 -6.24 -13.81 -1.63
N ASN A 190 -6.45 -15.12 -1.78
CA ASN A 190 -5.65 -15.93 -2.69
C ASN A 190 -5.80 -15.43 -4.14
N GLU A 191 -7.00 -15.03 -4.53
CA GLU A 191 -7.28 -14.47 -5.86
C GLU A 191 -6.51 -13.18 -6.11
N ASP A 192 -6.43 -12.29 -5.11
CA ASP A 192 -5.62 -11.06 -5.22
C ASP A 192 -4.14 -11.39 -5.41
N PHE A 193 -3.64 -12.41 -4.74
CA PHE A 193 -2.24 -12.82 -4.86
C PHE A 193 -1.94 -13.40 -6.24
N GLU A 194 -2.76 -14.31 -6.75
CA GLU A 194 -2.63 -14.87 -8.10
C GLU A 194 -2.72 -13.77 -9.17
N LYS A 195 -3.67 -12.86 -9.05
CA LYS A 195 -3.82 -11.71 -9.93
C LYS A 195 -2.58 -10.80 -9.89
N THR A 196 -2.04 -10.62 -8.71
CA THR A 196 -0.79 -9.85 -8.51
C THR A 196 0.39 -10.51 -9.22
N LEU A 197 0.57 -11.81 -9.12
CA LEU A 197 1.63 -12.52 -9.85
C LEU A 197 1.49 -12.31 -11.37
N ASN A 198 0.26 -12.34 -11.89
CA ASN A 198 -0.01 -12.05 -13.29
C ASN A 198 0.31 -10.60 -13.69
N LEU A 199 -0.03 -9.62 -12.84
CA LEU A 199 0.30 -8.21 -13.10
C LEU A 199 1.82 -7.97 -13.13
N LEU A 200 2.56 -8.61 -12.22
CA LEU A 200 4.01 -8.49 -12.12
C LEU A 200 4.73 -9.19 -13.28
N SER A 201 4.32 -10.41 -13.63
CA SER A 201 4.91 -11.19 -14.73
C SER A 201 4.71 -10.50 -16.09
N ASN A 202 3.55 -9.87 -16.30
CA ASN A 202 3.26 -9.07 -17.49
C ASN A 202 3.82 -7.64 -17.44
N LYS A 203 4.58 -7.30 -16.40
CA LYS A 203 5.21 -5.98 -16.19
C LYS A 203 4.21 -4.80 -16.26
N VAL A 204 2.95 -5.04 -15.89
CA VAL A 204 1.89 -4.01 -15.92
C VAL A 204 2.26 -2.82 -15.02
N LEU A 205 2.91 -3.08 -13.88
CA LEU A 205 3.33 -2.04 -12.94
C LEU A 205 4.69 -1.41 -13.28
N GLY A 206 5.28 -1.76 -14.42
CA GLY A 206 6.56 -1.24 -14.90
C GLY A 206 7.77 -2.00 -14.40
N SER A 207 8.94 -1.34 -14.44
CA SER A 207 10.24 -1.99 -14.19
C SER A 207 10.53 -2.31 -12.73
N LEU A 208 9.83 -1.69 -11.77
CA LEU A 208 10.06 -1.81 -10.33
C LEU A 208 11.49 -1.46 -9.88
N ASN A 209 12.19 -0.59 -10.61
CA ASN A 209 13.59 -0.20 -10.33
C ASN A 209 13.74 0.65 -9.06
N TRP A 210 12.67 0.93 -8.36
CA TRP A 210 12.66 1.60 -7.06
C TRP A 210 12.89 0.66 -5.88
N ILE A 211 13.08 -0.65 -6.12
CA ILE A 211 13.41 -1.64 -5.11
C ILE A 211 14.92 -1.63 -4.90
N GLU A 212 15.34 -1.54 -3.65
CA GLU A 212 16.72 -1.69 -3.24
C GLU A 212 16.97 -3.10 -2.71
N TYR A 213 18.13 -3.68 -3.04
CA TYR A 213 18.52 -5.00 -2.58
C TYR A 213 19.71 -4.87 -1.62
N ARG A 214 19.65 -5.58 -0.50
CA ARG A 214 20.74 -5.65 0.49
C ARG A 214 20.95 -7.09 0.93
N GLU A 215 22.16 -7.40 1.37
CA GLU A 215 22.44 -8.66 2.03
C GLU A 215 21.68 -8.80 3.34
N MET A 216 21.32 -10.02 3.73
CA MET A 216 20.55 -10.32 4.94
C MET A 216 21.19 -9.74 6.21
N ASN A 217 22.52 -9.77 6.32
CA ASN A 217 23.27 -9.24 7.47
C ASN A 217 23.13 -7.71 7.64
N LYS A 218 22.64 -6.99 6.62
CA LYS A 218 22.32 -5.55 6.66
C LYS A 218 20.87 -5.26 7.09
N GLY A 219 20.12 -6.28 7.46
CA GLY A 219 18.71 -6.14 7.81
C GLY A 219 18.47 -5.18 8.98
N ALA A 220 19.22 -5.29 10.07
CA ALA A 220 19.06 -4.40 11.22
C ALA A 220 19.30 -2.93 10.88
N GLU A 221 20.30 -2.64 10.04
CA GLU A 221 20.59 -1.30 9.54
C GLU A 221 19.46 -0.80 8.63
N ALA A 222 18.94 -1.66 7.75
CA ALA A 222 17.82 -1.33 6.88
C ALA A 222 16.56 -0.94 7.67
N PHE A 223 16.19 -1.72 8.70
CA PHE A 223 15.08 -1.40 9.59
C PHE A 223 15.26 -0.06 10.29
N LYS A 224 16.46 0.19 10.83
CA LYS A 224 16.77 1.46 11.48
C LYS A 224 16.61 2.65 10.53
N GLN A 225 17.15 2.56 9.31
CA GLN A 225 17.06 3.63 8.31
C GLN A 225 15.61 3.91 7.87
N ILE A 226 14.79 2.87 7.74
CA ILE A 226 13.36 3.02 7.42
C ILE A 226 12.63 3.70 8.58
N HIS A 227 12.89 3.27 9.83
CA HIS A 227 12.30 3.83 11.04
C HIS A 227 12.65 5.32 11.21
N ASP A 228 13.93 5.66 11.06
CA ASP A 228 14.44 7.03 11.20
C ASP A 228 14.08 7.93 10.01
N GLY A 229 13.40 7.40 8.98
CA GLY A 229 13.02 8.15 7.77
C GLY A 229 14.21 8.60 6.91
N THR A 230 15.41 8.03 7.14
CA THR A 230 16.63 8.37 6.39
C THR A 230 16.74 7.63 5.07
N CYS A 231 16.03 6.50 4.93
CA CYS A 231 15.95 5.72 3.70
C CYS A 231 15.08 6.47 2.65
N SER A 232 15.63 6.63 1.43
CA SER A 232 14.90 7.23 0.31
C SER A 232 14.12 6.20 -0.50
N THR A 233 14.50 4.93 -0.38
CA THR A 233 13.91 3.82 -1.15
C THR A 233 12.60 3.38 -0.50
N PRO A 234 11.50 3.27 -1.26
CA PRO A 234 10.21 2.82 -0.72
C PRO A 234 10.22 1.38 -0.22
N LYS A 235 11.08 0.50 -0.78
CA LYS A 235 11.17 -0.91 -0.39
C LYS A 235 12.60 -1.43 -0.47
N ILE A 236 13.02 -2.10 0.60
CA ILE A 236 14.27 -2.87 0.64
C ILE A 236 13.91 -4.36 0.65
N ILE A 237 14.59 -5.14 -0.18
CA ILE A 237 14.54 -6.61 -0.19
C ILE A 237 15.87 -7.11 0.34
N LEU A 238 15.83 -7.99 1.33
CA LEU A 238 17.00 -8.65 1.88
C LEU A 238 17.24 -9.95 1.11
N ILE A 239 18.50 -10.16 0.69
CA ILE A 239 18.93 -11.35 -0.04
C ILE A 239 19.66 -12.25 0.94
N PRO A 240 19.23 -13.50 1.13
CA PRO A 240 19.99 -14.50 1.87
C PRO A 240 21.37 -14.72 1.23
N SER A 241 22.37 -15.01 2.06
CA SER A 241 23.76 -15.32 1.63
C SER A 241 23.88 -16.71 1.03
#